data_3f33d633e3a80a0097d34cdace943c2e
#
_entry.id   3f33d633e3a80a0097d34cdace943c2e
#
_cell.length_a   1.000
_cell.length_b   1.000
_cell.length_c   1.000
_cell.angle_alpha   90.00
_cell.angle_beta   90.00
_cell.angle_gamma   90.00
#
_symmetry.space_group_name_H-M   'P 1'
#
loop_
_entity.id
_entity.type
_entity.pdbx_description
1 polymer ?
#
loop_
_entity_poly.entity_id
_entity_poly.type
_entity_poly.pdbx_seq_one_letter_code
_entity_poly.pdbx_strand_id
1 'polypeptide(L)'
;MLGSMALTIERARVAPLLLAFVWAPAAWGQPTGGAAIYTCTDASGKKLTSDRPIAECNSREQRVLNADGSVKSVRPPTMTTDERAAAEEREREVFAERARQQEAMRRDRNLLARFPNEAAHRKQRELALDDVRKSLRQSEARLIALATERKPLANEAEFYLGKQPPLKLKLALDSNDASVDAQRSLVQNQQIEVLRIDRLYDNELERLKKLWGGAQPGSLGAVAAAPAAVASTPRKK
;
A
#
# COMPACT_ATOMS: atom_id res chain seq x y z
N MET A 1 31.86 -24.32 -33.01
CA MET A 1 31.82 -23.68 -34.33
C MET A 1 31.13 -22.33 -34.14
N LEU A 2 31.96 -21.29 -34.17
CA LEU A 2 31.58 -19.88 -33.94
C LEU A 2 31.15 -19.29 -35.29
N GLY A 3 29.94 -18.73 -35.36
CA GLY A 3 29.46 -17.96 -36.51
C GLY A 3 29.21 -16.52 -36.10
N SER A 4 30.24 -15.68 -36.29
CA SER A 4 30.19 -14.23 -36.07
C SER A 4 29.58 -13.58 -37.32
N MET A 5 28.42 -12.90 -37.18
CA MET A 5 27.82 -12.14 -38.28
C MET A 5 28.08 -10.64 -38.00
N ALA A 6 29.07 -10.10 -38.70
CA ALA A 6 29.39 -8.69 -38.70
C ALA A 6 28.42 -7.92 -39.62
N LEU A 7 27.67 -6.95 -39.06
CA LEU A 7 26.85 -6.02 -39.83
C LEU A 7 27.71 -4.83 -40.28
N THR A 8 28.00 -4.72 -41.56
CA THR A 8 28.65 -3.59 -42.21
C THR A 8 27.66 -2.42 -42.33
N ILE A 9 27.96 -1.30 -41.66
CA ILE A 9 27.23 -0.05 -41.85
C ILE A 9 27.81 0.72 -43.01
N GLU A 10 27.06 0.80 -44.10
CA GLU A 10 27.38 1.58 -45.30
C GLU A 10 27.13 3.06 -45.05
N ARG A 11 28.18 3.87 -45.08
CA ARG A 11 28.13 5.32 -44.94
C ARG A 11 27.73 5.96 -46.29
N ALA A 12 26.45 6.35 -46.41
CA ALA A 12 26.00 7.24 -47.47
C ALA A 12 26.52 8.65 -47.26
N ARG A 13 27.40 9.15 -48.14
CA ARG A 13 27.86 10.52 -48.21
C ARG A 13 26.75 11.37 -48.84
N VAL A 14 26.10 12.23 -48.02
CA VAL A 14 25.18 13.27 -48.53
C VAL A 14 25.95 14.58 -48.61
N ALA A 15 26.06 15.15 -49.80
CA ALA A 15 26.69 16.45 -50.07
C ALA A 15 25.85 17.57 -49.49
N PRO A 16 26.48 18.66 -48.95
CA PRO A 16 25.74 19.79 -48.42
C PRO A 16 25.34 20.74 -49.55
N LEU A 17 24.02 20.84 -49.79
CA LEU A 17 23.43 21.91 -50.59
C LEU A 17 23.32 23.15 -49.72
N LEU A 18 24.20 24.16 -49.95
CA LEU A 18 24.15 25.47 -49.32
C LEU A 18 22.96 26.26 -49.86
N LEU A 19 21.83 26.21 -49.18
CA LEU A 19 20.70 27.14 -49.36
C LEU A 19 20.95 28.37 -48.49
N ALA A 20 21.32 29.48 -49.13
CA ALA A 20 21.39 30.80 -48.51
C ALA A 20 19.99 31.25 -48.06
N PHE A 21 19.71 31.11 -46.78
CA PHE A 21 18.48 31.61 -46.16
C PHE A 21 18.64 33.10 -45.87
N VAL A 22 17.97 33.96 -46.67
CA VAL A 22 17.85 35.40 -46.41
C VAL A 22 17.01 35.59 -45.17
N TRP A 23 17.64 35.93 -44.06
CA TRP A 23 16.99 36.25 -42.78
C TRP A 23 16.40 37.67 -42.89
N ALA A 24 15.09 37.77 -43.19
CA ALA A 24 14.32 38.97 -42.95
C ALA A 24 14.05 39.10 -41.44
N PRO A 25 14.40 40.20 -40.77
CA PRO A 25 14.03 40.41 -39.38
C PRO A 25 12.51 40.61 -39.32
N ALA A 26 11.77 39.62 -38.94
CA ALA A 26 10.40 39.77 -38.52
C ALA A 26 10.40 40.65 -37.26
N ALA A 27 9.96 41.87 -37.39
CA ALA A 27 9.65 42.74 -36.26
C ALA A 27 8.51 42.08 -35.48
N TRP A 28 8.86 41.35 -34.42
CA TRP A 28 7.91 40.83 -33.45
C TRP A 28 7.36 42.06 -32.72
N GLY A 29 6.19 42.54 -33.19
CA GLY A 29 5.38 43.45 -32.42
C GLY A 29 5.12 42.83 -31.07
N GLN A 30 5.75 43.35 -30.01
CA GLN A 30 5.42 42.98 -28.65
C GLN A 30 3.94 43.24 -28.48
N PRO A 31 3.11 42.23 -28.04
CA PRO A 31 1.75 42.51 -27.66
C PRO A 31 1.84 43.53 -26.51
N THR A 32 1.39 44.76 -26.76
CA THR A 32 1.17 45.74 -25.71
C THR A 32 0.03 45.18 -24.87
N GLY A 33 0.40 44.32 -23.91
CA GLY A 33 -0.52 43.83 -22.90
C GLY A 33 -1.06 45.08 -22.20
N GLY A 34 -2.34 45.38 -22.49
CA GLY A 34 -3.01 46.54 -21.88
C GLY A 34 -2.76 46.46 -20.36
N ALA A 35 -2.23 47.56 -19.81
CA ALA A 35 -1.90 47.64 -18.39
C ALA A 35 -3.13 47.21 -17.57
N ALA A 36 -2.99 46.13 -16.83
CA ALA A 36 -4.06 45.67 -15.96
C ALA A 36 -4.22 46.68 -14.82
N ILE A 37 -5.41 47.24 -14.68
CA ILE A 37 -5.72 48.21 -13.64
C ILE A 37 -6.32 47.47 -12.45
N TYR A 38 -5.64 47.49 -11.32
CA TYR A 38 -6.12 46.91 -10.04
C TYR A 38 -6.91 47.96 -9.29
N THR A 39 -8.08 47.60 -8.79
CA THR A 39 -8.90 48.46 -7.95
C THR A 39 -9.43 47.68 -6.74
N CYS A 40 -9.46 48.33 -5.60
CA CYS A 40 -10.03 47.80 -4.35
C CYS A 40 -10.53 48.95 -3.48
N THR A 41 -11.27 48.60 -2.43
CA THR A 41 -11.69 49.56 -1.39
C THR A 41 -10.93 49.22 -0.12
N ASP A 42 -10.20 50.18 0.47
CA ASP A 42 -9.44 50.00 1.70
C ASP A 42 -10.34 49.90 2.94
N ALA A 43 -9.73 49.77 4.14
CA ALA A 43 -10.46 49.64 5.40
C ALA A 43 -11.26 50.91 5.77
N SER A 44 -10.87 52.06 5.23
CA SER A 44 -11.53 53.37 5.46
C SER A 44 -12.66 53.65 4.47
N GLY A 45 -12.90 52.75 3.50
CA GLY A 45 -13.91 52.95 2.45
C GLY A 45 -13.38 53.70 1.22
N LYS A 46 -12.08 54.04 1.18
CA LYS A 46 -11.44 54.75 0.05
C LYS A 46 -11.14 53.76 -1.06
N LYS A 47 -11.51 54.15 -2.30
CA LYS A 47 -11.19 53.36 -3.50
C LYS A 47 -9.74 53.64 -3.94
N LEU A 48 -8.92 52.60 -4.00
CA LEU A 48 -7.57 52.59 -4.47
C LEU A 48 -7.51 52.03 -5.88
N THR A 49 -6.64 52.60 -6.73
CA THR A 49 -6.40 52.11 -8.10
C THR A 49 -4.90 52.16 -8.38
N SER A 50 -4.38 51.10 -8.99
CA SER A 50 -2.96 50.95 -9.32
C SER A 50 -2.76 50.12 -10.58
N ASP A 51 -1.60 50.21 -11.20
CA ASP A 51 -1.14 49.34 -12.30
C ASP A 51 -0.57 47.99 -11.79
N ARG A 52 -0.48 47.84 -10.47
CA ARG A 52 0.05 46.66 -9.79
C ARG A 52 -0.94 46.21 -8.69
N PRO A 53 -0.85 44.96 -8.25
CA PRO A 53 -1.61 44.49 -7.08
C PRO A 53 -1.36 45.44 -5.87
N ILE A 54 -2.47 45.87 -5.26
CA ILE A 54 -2.42 46.85 -4.17
C ILE A 54 -2.18 46.12 -2.85
N ALA A 55 -1.02 46.37 -2.22
CA ALA A 55 -0.60 45.66 -1.00
C ALA A 55 -1.55 45.90 0.17
N GLU A 56 -2.10 47.11 0.32
CA GLU A 56 -3.04 47.48 1.39
C GLU A 56 -4.37 46.71 1.28
N CYS A 57 -4.67 46.19 0.10
CA CYS A 57 -5.86 45.39 -0.16
C CYS A 57 -5.58 43.86 -0.27
N ASN A 58 -4.44 43.38 0.19
CA ASN A 58 -4.13 41.93 0.17
C ASN A 58 -5.11 41.10 0.97
N SER A 59 -5.69 41.64 2.04
CA SER A 59 -6.72 40.98 2.85
C SER A 59 -8.14 41.17 2.31
N ARG A 60 -8.30 41.77 1.15
CA ARG A 60 -9.59 42.11 0.54
C ARG A 60 -9.63 41.72 -0.94
N GLU A 61 -10.83 41.68 -1.50
CA GLU A 61 -11.04 41.45 -2.92
C GLU A 61 -10.48 42.61 -3.74
N GLN A 62 -9.67 42.32 -4.75
CA GLN A 62 -9.16 43.28 -5.72
C GLN A 62 -9.76 42.94 -7.09
N ARG A 63 -10.27 43.93 -7.79
CA ARG A 63 -10.79 43.78 -9.15
C ARG A 63 -9.73 44.22 -10.14
N VAL A 64 -9.50 43.39 -11.12
CA VAL A 64 -8.63 43.69 -12.25
C VAL A 64 -9.51 44.17 -13.38
N LEU A 65 -9.28 45.39 -13.86
CA LEU A 65 -10.04 46.03 -14.91
C LEU A 65 -9.30 45.99 -16.26
N ASN A 66 -10.04 45.92 -17.31
CA ASN A 66 -9.57 46.22 -18.66
C ASN A 66 -9.35 47.71 -18.85
N ALA A 67 -8.76 48.12 -19.99
CA ALA A 67 -8.53 49.54 -20.33
C ALA A 67 -9.84 50.33 -20.50
N ASP A 68 -10.93 49.64 -20.78
CA ASP A 68 -12.29 50.22 -20.92
C ASP A 68 -13.03 50.38 -19.59
N GLY A 69 -12.37 49.94 -18.45
CA GLY A 69 -13.00 49.97 -17.11
C GLY A 69 -13.88 48.77 -16.80
N SER A 70 -14.07 47.83 -17.69
CA SER A 70 -14.81 46.59 -17.43
C SER A 70 -14.00 45.64 -16.55
N VAL A 71 -14.68 44.80 -15.73
CA VAL A 71 -13.99 43.84 -14.85
C VAL A 71 -13.47 42.67 -15.68
N LYS A 72 -12.16 42.53 -15.74
CA LYS A 72 -11.45 41.41 -16.37
C LYS A 72 -11.45 40.16 -15.48
N SER A 73 -11.12 40.35 -14.21
CA SER A 73 -11.09 39.28 -13.22
C SER A 73 -11.17 39.84 -11.79
N VAL A 74 -11.49 38.96 -10.88
CA VAL A 74 -11.50 39.27 -9.42
C VAL A 74 -10.41 38.47 -8.76
N ARG A 75 -9.55 39.14 -8.01
CA ARG A 75 -8.51 38.52 -7.21
C ARG A 75 -9.02 38.39 -5.77
N PRO A 76 -9.18 37.19 -5.26
CA PRO A 76 -9.63 36.97 -3.88
C PRO A 76 -8.59 37.48 -2.88
N PRO A 77 -8.98 37.72 -1.62
CA PRO A 77 -8.06 38.02 -0.54
C PRO A 77 -6.94 36.99 -0.44
N THR A 78 -5.73 37.44 -0.11
CA THR A 78 -4.62 36.54 0.20
C THR A 78 -4.89 35.86 1.54
N MET A 79 -4.95 34.53 1.55
CA MET A 79 -5.13 33.77 2.77
C MET A 79 -4.03 34.07 3.78
N THR A 80 -4.39 34.14 5.03
CA THR A 80 -3.43 34.18 6.16
C THR A 80 -2.65 32.86 6.21
N THR A 81 -1.57 32.82 6.99
CA THR A 81 -0.81 31.58 7.21
C THR A 81 -1.67 30.47 7.75
N ASP A 82 -2.55 30.78 8.70
CA ASP A 82 -3.42 29.81 9.36
C ASP A 82 -4.52 29.30 8.40
N GLU A 83 -5.13 30.20 7.65
CA GLU A 83 -6.12 29.82 6.61
C GLU A 83 -5.50 28.95 5.52
N ARG A 84 -4.25 29.22 5.14
CA ARG A 84 -3.52 28.43 4.16
C ARG A 84 -3.20 27.04 4.70
N ALA A 85 -2.70 26.98 5.94
CA ALA A 85 -2.47 25.70 6.62
C ALA A 85 -3.75 24.86 6.72
N ALA A 86 -4.87 25.49 7.13
CA ALA A 86 -6.16 24.81 7.20
C ALA A 86 -6.71 24.38 5.83
N ALA A 87 -6.44 25.14 4.78
CA ALA A 87 -6.81 24.77 3.41
C ALA A 87 -5.99 23.56 2.92
N GLU A 88 -4.68 23.59 3.16
CA GLU A 88 -3.79 22.48 2.81
C GLU A 88 -4.12 21.18 3.56
N GLU A 89 -4.53 21.30 4.84
CA GLU A 89 -4.95 20.13 5.63
C GLU A 89 -6.22 19.51 5.05
N ARG A 90 -7.24 20.33 4.74
CA ARG A 90 -8.46 19.87 4.08
C ARG A 90 -8.18 19.21 2.72
N GLU A 91 -7.28 19.78 1.92
CA GLU A 91 -6.89 19.17 0.64
C GLU A 91 -6.21 17.83 0.83
N ARG A 92 -5.32 17.71 1.84
CA ARG A 92 -4.68 16.42 2.19
C ARG A 92 -5.71 15.38 2.63
N GLU A 93 -6.70 15.77 3.45
CA GLU A 93 -7.77 14.87 3.87
C GLU A 93 -8.62 14.39 2.69
N VAL A 94 -9.03 15.29 1.80
CA VAL A 94 -9.78 14.96 0.58
C VAL A 94 -8.97 14.05 -0.34
N PHE A 95 -7.68 14.33 -0.50
CA PHE A 95 -6.79 13.48 -1.30
C PHE A 95 -6.64 12.09 -0.69
N ALA A 96 -6.41 12.02 0.64
CA ALA A 96 -6.30 10.75 1.35
C ALA A 96 -7.59 9.93 1.27
N GLU A 97 -8.76 10.56 1.36
CA GLU A 97 -10.05 9.88 1.22
C GLU A 97 -10.27 9.33 -0.20
N ARG A 98 -9.96 10.13 -1.22
CA ARG A 98 -10.02 9.67 -2.62
C ARG A 98 -9.07 8.49 -2.87
N ALA A 99 -7.86 8.54 -2.31
CA ALA A 99 -6.90 7.44 -2.41
C ALA A 99 -7.44 6.16 -1.74
N ARG A 100 -8.03 6.27 -0.54
CA ARG A 100 -8.67 5.14 0.15
C ARG A 100 -9.82 4.53 -0.66
N GLN A 101 -10.66 5.37 -1.25
CA GLN A 101 -11.79 4.91 -2.10
C GLN A 101 -11.29 4.20 -3.37
N GLN A 102 -10.28 4.77 -4.05
CA GLN A 102 -9.68 4.15 -5.23
C GLN A 102 -9.05 2.80 -4.89
N GLU A 103 -8.35 2.72 -3.76
CA GLU A 103 -7.75 1.47 -3.28
C GLU A 103 -8.81 0.42 -2.92
N ALA A 104 -9.90 0.82 -2.29
CA ALA A 104 -11.03 -0.07 -2.00
C ALA A 104 -11.66 -0.60 -3.30
N MET A 105 -11.91 0.26 -4.28
CA MET A 105 -12.41 -0.16 -5.59
C MET A 105 -11.45 -1.12 -6.31
N ARG A 106 -10.15 -0.84 -6.27
CA ARG A 106 -9.12 -1.70 -6.88
C ARG A 106 -9.11 -3.08 -6.23
N ARG A 107 -9.15 -3.13 -4.90
CA ARG A 107 -9.18 -4.40 -4.15
C ARG A 107 -10.42 -5.23 -4.50
N ASP A 108 -11.59 -4.62 -4.54
CA ASP A 108 -12.83 -5.33 -4.86
C ASP A 108 -12.84 -5.86 -6.30
N ARG A 109 -12.36 -5.09 -7.26
CA ARG A 109 -12.21 -5.55 -8.65
C ARG A 109 -11.24 -6.73 -8.75
N ASN A 110 -10.11 -6.66 -8.05
CA ASN A 110 -9.14 -7.75 -8.01
C ASN A 110 -9.73 -9.00 -7.36
N LEU A 111 -10.54 -8.82 -6.30
CA LEU A 111 -11.21 -9.92 -5.62
C LEU A 111 -12.23 -10.61 -6.55
N LEU A 112 -13.05 -9.83 -7.26
CA LEU A 112 -13.99 -10.36 -8.26
C LEU A 112 -13.28 -11.04 -9.44
N ALA A 113 -12.17 -10.49 -9.92
CA ALA A 113 -11.39 -11.09 -10.99
C ALA A 113 -10.76 -12.42 -10.56
N ARG A 114 -10.29 -12.50 -9.31
CA ARG A 114 -9.70 -13.71 -8.74
C ARG A 114 -10.74 -14.79 -8.46
N PHE A 115 -11.92 -14.39 -8.00
CA PHE A 115 -12.99 -15.29 -7.60
C PHE A 115 -14.30 -14.97 -8.34
N PRO A 116 -14.49 -15.52 -9.53
CA PRO A 116 -15.70 -15.28 -10.31
C PRO A 116 -16.95 -15.91 -9.67
N ASN A 117 -16.79 -16.89 -8.79
CA ASN A 117 -17.87 -17.57 -8.08
C ASN A 117 -17.38 -18.22 -6.78
N GLU A 118 -18.34 -18.68 -5.97
CA GLU A 118 -18.06 -19.32 -4.67
C GLU A 118 -17.26 -20.62 -4.81
N ALA A 119 -17.45 -21.38 -5.88
CA ALA A 119 -16.70 -22.62 -6.10
C ALA A 119 -15.19 -22.34 -6.31
N ALA A 120 -14.85 -21.30 -7.07
CA ALA A 120 -13.47 -20.88 -7.25
C ALA A 120 -12.81 -20.41 -5.94
N HIS A 121 -13.55 -19.65 -5.13
CA HIS A 121 -13.11 -19.22 -3.82
C HIS A 121 -12.87 -20.39 -2.87
N ARG A 122 -13.84 -21.34 -2.77
CA ARG A 122 -13.73 -22.55 -1.95
C ARG A 122 -12.54 -23.41 -2.34
N LYS A 123 -12.33 -23.63 -3.65
CA LYS A 123 -11.17 -24.36 -4.15
C LYS A 123 -9.87 -23.73 -3.68
N GLN A 124 -9.75 -22.41 -3.76
CA GLN A 124 -8.54 -21.71 -3.34
C GLN A 124 -8.33 -21.77 -1.82
N ARG A 125 -9.41 -21.70 -1.04
CA ARG A 125 -9.37 -21.91 0.42
C ARG A 125 -8.82 -23.29 0.78
N GLU A 126 -9.32 -24.35 0.15
CA GLU A 126 -8.84 -25.71 0.41
C GLU A 126 -7.36 -25.86 0.03
N LEU A 127 -6.92 -25.30 -1.09
CA LEU A 127 -5.50 -25.31 -1.47
C LEU A 127 -4.64 -24.56 -0.45
N ALA A 128 -5.09 -23.43 0.06
CA ALA A 128 -4.37 -22.66 1.06
C ALA A 128 -4.28 -23.39 2.42
N LEU A 129 -5.30 -24.20 2.76
CA LEU A 129 -5.32 -24.96 4.00
C LEU A 129 -4.56 -26.28 3.91
N ASP A 130 -4.44 -26.88 2.72
CA ASP A 130 -3.91 -28.24 2.55
C ASP A 130 -2.45 -28.33 3.04
N ASP A 131 -1.61 -27.40 2.68
CA ASP A 131 -0.20 -27.39 3.09
C ASP A 131 -0.03 -27.26 4.60
N VAL A 132 -0.82 -26.37 5.24
CA VAL A 132 -0.76 -26.17 6.69
C VAL A 132 -1.32 -27.38 7.43
N ARG A 133 -2.45 -27.94 6.97
CA ARG A 133 -3.02 -29.16 7.53
C ARG A 133 -2.10 -30.38 7.37
N LYS A 134 -1.40 -30.48 6.24
CA LYS A 134 -0.39 -31.53 6.03
C LYS A 134 0.78 -31.40 7.01
N SER A 135 1.30 -30.19 7.16
CA SER A 135 2.35 -29.89 8.14
C SER A 135 1.88 -30.16 9.57
N LEU A 136 0.65 -29.80 9.92
CA LEU A 136 0.03 -30.10 11.22
C LEU A 136 0.01 -31.62 11.51
N ARG A 137 -0.50 -32.40 10.55
CA ARG A 137 -0.52 -33.88 10.68
C ARG A 137 0.87 -34.47 10.88
N GLN A 138 1.89 -33.94 10.19
CA GLN A 138 3.28 -34.38 10.37
C GLN A 138 3.80 -34.04 11.78
N SER A 139 3.47 -32.86 12.28
CA SER A 139 3.84 -32.43 13.63
C SER A 139 3.16 -33.27 14.72
N GLU A 140 1.88 -33.60 14.55
CA GLU A 140 1.15 -34.47 15.45
C GLU A 140 1.71 -35.90 15.43
N ALA A 141 2.04 -36.42 14.25
CA ALA A 141 2.69 -37.74 14.14
C ALA A 141 4.05 -37.75 14.83
N ARG A 142 4.82 -36.66 14.77
CA ARG A 142 6.10 -36.56 15.51
C ARG A 142 5.89 -36.54 17.01
N LEU A 143 4.83 -35.90 17.54
CA LEU A 143 4.49 -35.97 18.97
C LEU A 143 4.20 -37.39 19.42
N ILE A 144 3.48 -38.17 18.62
CA ILE A 144 3.20 -39.58 18.90
C ILE A 144 4.51 -40.39 18.92
N ALA A 145 5.42 -40.14 17.97
CA ALA A 145 6.71 -40.79 17.94
C ALA A 145 7.56 -40.45 19.18
N LEU A 146 7.62 -39.18 19.57
CA LEU A 146 8.35 -38.74 20.78
C LEU A 146 7.77 -39.37 22.06
N ALA A 147 6.43 -39.50 22.16
CA ALA A 147 5.78 -40.18 23.27
C ALA A 147 6.15 -41.67 23.30
N THR A 148 6.32 -42.31 22.14
CA THR A 148 6.75 -43.69 22.03
C THR A 148 8.23 -43.84 22.41
N GLU A 149 9.08 -42.93 21.95
CA GLU A 149 10.51 -42.85 22.32
C GLU A 149 10.72 -42.66 23.84
N ARG A 150 9.80 -41.94 24.50
CA ARG A 150 9.84 -41.68 25.93
C ARG A 150 9.57 -42.93 26.80
N LYS A 151 8.69 -43.87 26.34
CA LYS A 151 8.27 -45.03 27.14
C LYS A 151 9.46 -45.85 27.70
N PRO A 152 10.42 -46.33 26.88
CA PRO A 152 11.56 -47.08 27.39
C PRO A 152 12.45 -46.25 28.34
N LEU A 153 12.61 -44.93 28.08
CA LEU A 153 13.39 -44.07 28.98
C LEU A 153 12.71 -43.89 30.34
N ALA A 154 11.37 -43.78 30.36
CA ALA A 154 10.60 -43.70 31.59
C ALA A 154 10.68 -45.01 32.38
N ASN A 155 10.52 -46.15 31.71
CA ASN A 155 10.65 -47.48 32.35
C ASN A 155 12.05 -47.67 32.96
N GLU A 156 13.11 -47.25 32.26
CA GLU A 156 14.43 -47.32 32.79
C GLU A 156 14.61 -46.40 34.01
N ALA A 157 14.01 -45.20 34.00
CA ALA A 157 14.08 -44.23 35.09
C ALA A 157 13.44 -44.76 36.39
N GLU A 158 12.43 -45.67 36.31
CA GLU A 158 11.77 -46.28 37.46
C GLU A 158 12.76 -47.09 38.33
N PHE A 159 13.81 -47.71 37.75
CA PHE A 159 14.84 -48.43 38.51
C PHE A 159 15.72 -47.50 39.38
N TYR A 160 15.66 -46.19 39.12
CA TYR A 160 16.45 -45.20 39.86
C TYR A 160 15.60 -44.35 40.82
N LEU A 161 14.37 -44.82 41.17
CA LEU A 161 13.55 -44.12 42.15
C LEU A 161 14.27 -44.04 43.50
N GLY A 162 14.47 -42.83 44.00
CA GLY A 162 15.24 -42.56 45.24
C GLY A 162 16.76 -42.55 45.07
N LYS A 163 17.30 -42.72 43.84
CA LYS A 163 18.72 -42.66 43.50
C LYS A 163 18.94 -41.71 42.33
N GLN A 164 20.20 -41.29 42.15
CA GLN A 164 20.52 -40.49 40.96
C GLN A 164 20.58 -41.38 39.70
N PRO A 165 19.78 -41.10 38.65
CA PRO A 165 19.91 -41.85 37.41
C PRO A 165 21.22 -41.55 36.68
N PRO A 166 21.71 -42.46 35.83
CA PRO A 166 22.88 -42.22 35.00
C PRO A 166 22.72 -40.95 34.18
N LEU A 167 23.81 -40.20 34.03
CA LEU A 167 23.81 -38.94 33.29
C LEU A 167 23.25 -39.09 31.87
N LYS A 168 23.57 -40.21 31.21
CA LYS A 168 23.05 -40.53 29.86
C LYS A 168 21.52 -40.59 29.81
N LEU A 169 20.90 -41.27 30.81
CA LEU A 169 19.46 -41.39 30.90
C LEU A 169 18.80 -40.03 31.17
N LYS A 170 19.38 -39.25 32.08
CA LYS A 170 18.91 -37.90 32.38
C LYS A 170 18.93 -37.00 31.11
N LEU A 171 20.06 -36.98 30.42
CA LEU A 171 20.20 -36.20 29.19
C LEU A 171 19.20 -36.66 28.09
N ALA A 172 18.94 -37.96 27.97
CA ALA A 172 17.98 -38.50 27.02
C ALA A 172 16.52 -38.07 27.34
N LEU A 173 16.14 -38.09 28.62
CA LEU A 173 14.83 -37.60 29.08
C LEU A 173 14.68 -36.11 28.85
N ASP A 174 15.67 -35.31 29.28
CA ASP A 174 15.67 -33.86 29.11
C ASP A 174 15.59 -33.47 27.61
N SER A 175 16.32 -34.18 26.74
CA SER A 175 16.26 -33.97 25.28
C SER A 175 14.92 -34.34 24.67
N ASN A 176 14.31 -35.47 25.14
CA ASN A 176 12.97 -35.83 24.67
C ASN A 176 11.92 -34.80 25.11
N ASP A 177 11.99 -34.34 26.38
CA ASP A 177 11.07 -33.34 26.92
C ASP A 177 11.19 -32.02 26.16
N ALA A 178 12.41 -31.52 25.92
CA ALA A 178 12.66 -30.33 25.11
C ALA A 178 12.09 -30.47 23.67
N SER A 179 12.23 -31.67 23.07
CA SER A 179 11.70 -31.98 21.75
C SER A 179 10.15 -31.97 21.73
N VAL A 180 9.52 -32.53 22.76
CA VAL A 180 8.07 -32.53 22.91
C VAL A 180 7.54 -31.11 23.06
N ASP A 181 8.17 -30.28 23.89
CA ASP A 181 7.74 -28.90 24.10
C ASP A 181 7.87 -28.05 22.82
N ALA A 182 9.00 -28.21 22.11
CA ALA A 182 9.19 -27.55 20.80
C ALA A 182 8.12 -27.99 19.80
N GLN A 183 7.82 -29.30 19.75
CA GLN A 183 6.83 -29.85 18.82
C GLN A 183 5.40 -29.43 19.17
N ARG A 184 5.05 -29.34 20.47
CA ARG A 184 3.76 -28.82 20.93
C ARG A 184 3.56 -27.36 20.52
N SER A 185 4.60 -26.53 20.70
CA SER A 185 4.56 -25.14 20.26
C SER A 185 4.36 -25.01 18.75
N LEU A 186 4.98 -25.89 17.96
CA LEU A 186 4.80 -25.93 16.51
C LEU A 186 3.34 -26.30 16.14
N VAL A 187 2.76 -27.32 16.77
CA VAL A 187 1.37 -27.74 16.57
C VAL A 187 0.41 -26.58 16.88
N GLN A 188 0.61 -25.89 18.02
CA GLN A 188 -0.21 -24.74 18.38
C GLN A 188 -0.14 -23.62 17.34
N ASN A 189 1.07 -23.30 16.88
CA ASN A 189 1.25 -22.26 15.84
C ASN A 189 0.57 -22.64 14.52
N GLN A 190 0.65 -23.91 14.13
CA GLN A 190 -0.02 -24.41 12.92
C GLN A 190 -1.55 -24.39 13.05
N GLN A 191 -2.09 -24.72 14.23
CA GLN A 191 -3.53 -24.61 14.50
C GLN A 191 -4.00 -23.15 14.43
N ILE A 192 -3.25 -22.22 15.00
CA ILE A 192 -3.53 -20.78 14.91
C ILE A 192 -3.52 -20.33 13.44
N GLU A 193 -2.57 -20.82 12.65
CA GLU A 193 -2.47 -20.47 11.24
C GLU A 193 -3.66 -21.01 10.42
N VAL A 194 -4.14 -22.23 10.69
CA VAL A 194 -5.37 -22.75 10.09
C VAL A 194 -6.54 -21.82 10.39
N LEU A 195 -6.74 -21.45 11.65
CA LEU A 195 -7.82 -20.55 12.04
C LEU A 195 -7.67 -19.15 11.40
N ARG A 196 -6.45 -18.67 11.23
CA ARG A 196 -6.17 -17.37 10.57
C ARG A 196 -6.57 -17.40 9.10
N ILE A 197 -6.20 -18.48 8.40
CA ILE A 197 -6.58 -18.69 6.99
C ILE A 197 -8.09 -18.80 6.86
N ASP A 198 -8.73 -19.60 7.68
CA ASP A 198 -10.18 -19.76 7.67
C ASP A 198 -10.92 -18.43 7.83
N ARG A 199 -10.55 -17.63 8.83
CA ARG A 199 -11.15 -16.32 9.06
C ARG A 199 -10.92 -15.35 7.89
N LEU A 200 -9.73 -15.40 7.29
CA LEU A 200 -9.43 -14.56 6.12
C LEU A 200 -10.39 -14.88 4.97
N TYR A 201 -10.52 -16.17 4.63
CA TYR A 201 -11.42 -16.62 3.57
C TYR A 201 -12.89 -16.41 3.90
N ASP A 202 -13.32 -16.55 5.16
CA ASP A 202 -14.68 -16.25 5.57
C ASP A 202 -15.02 -14.77 5.37
N ASN A 203 -14.14 -13.85 5.78
CA ASN A 203 -14.32 -12.41 5.57
C ASN A 203 -14.34 -12.04 4.07
N GLU A 204 -13.46 -12.67 3.28
CA GLU A 204 -13.45 -12.50 1.82
C GLU A 204 -14.76 -13.00 1.19
N LEU A 205 -15.26 -14.15 1.63
CA LEU A 205 -16.50 -14.74 1.12
C LEU A 205 -17.71 -13.86 1.41
N GLU A 206 -17.82 -13.32 2.62
CA GLU A 206 -18.90 -12.40 2.97
C GLU A 206 -18.90 -11.15 2.08
N ARG A 207 -17.71 -10.61 1.80
CA ARG A 207 -17.55 -9.48 0.90
C ARG A 207 -17.91 -9.85 -0.53
N LEU A 208 -17.42 -10.99 -1.01
CA LEU A 208 -17.70 -11.51 -2.35
C LEU A 208 -19.19 -11.76 -2.58
N LYS A 209 -19.90 -12.31 -1.61
CA LYS A 209 -21.36 -12.52 -1.69
C LYS A 209 -22.11 -11.21 -1.95
N LYS A 210 -21.69 -10.12 -1.30
CA LYS A 210 -22.27 -8.79 -1.54
C LYS A 210 -21.93 -8.27 -2.94
N LEU A 211 -20.68 -8.43 -3.37
CA LEU A 211 -20.21 -7.99 -4.69
C LEU A 211 -20.88 -8.79 -5.82
N TRP A 212 -21.01 -10.12 -5.70
CA TRP A 212 -21.76 -10.94 -6.66
C TRP A 212 -23.26 -10.61 -6.67
N GLY A 213 -23.79 -10.15 -5.54
CA GLY A 213 -25.17 -9.66 -5.41
C GLY A 213 -25.38 -8.26 -6.02
N GLY A 214 -24.36 -7.67 -6.65
CA GLY A 214 -24.46 -6.38 -7.36
C GLY A 214 -23.99 -5.16 -6.58
N ALA A 215 -23.39 -5.32 -5.40
CA ALA A 215 -22.77 -4.19 -4.70
C ALA A 215 -21.61 -3.61 -5.53
N GLN A 216 -21.55 -2.28 -5.61
CA GLN A 216 -20.49 -1.63 -6.37
C GLN A 216 -19.12 -1.79 -5.69
N PRO A 217 -18.04 -2.09 -6.44
CA PRO A 217 -16.69 -2.10 -5.90
C PRO A 217 -16.35 -0.80 -5.18
N GLY A 218 -15.83 -0.90 -3.97
CA GLY A 218 -15.50 0.25 -3.12
C GLY A 218 -16.62 0.75 -2.21
N SER A 219 -17.88 0.32 -2.41
CA SER A 219 -19.01 0.76 -1.58
C SER A 219 -19.08 0.08 -0.21
N LEU A 220 -18.41 -1.04 -0.02
CA LEU A 220 -18.49 -1.87 1.19
C LEU A 220 -17.54 -1.43 2.33
N GLY A 221 -16.94 -0.26 2.21
CA GLY A 221 -15.99 0.25 3.21
C GLY A 221 -14.64 -0.50 3.23
N ALA A 222 -13.81 -0.12 4.19
CA ALA A 222 -12.53 -0.80 4.41
C ALA A 222 -12.78 -2.22 4.95
N VAL A 223 -12.07 -3.21 4.40
CA VAL A 223 -11.99 -4.54 5.01
C VAL A 223 -11.27 -4.38 6.34
N ALA A 224 -11.82 -4.93 7.42
CA ALA A 224 -11.07 -5.05 8.66
C ALA A 224 -9.72 -5.73 8.33
N ALA A 225 -8.62 -5.00 8.54
CA ALA A 225 -7.29 -5.56 8.30
C ALA A 225 -7.18 -6.85 9.12
N ALA A 226 -6.79 -7.95 8.47
CA ALA A 226 -6.44 -9.16 9.20
C ALA A 226 -5.39 -8.75 10.26
N PRO A 227 -5.52 -9.19 11.52
CA PRO A 227 -4.54 -8.85 12.55
C PRO A 227 -3.16 -9.22 12.00
N ALA A 228 -2.26 -8.22 11.99
CA ALA A 228 -0.89 -8.40 11.55
C ALA A 228 -0.33 -9.63 12.27
N ALA A 229 0.24 -10.56 11.50
CA ALA A 229 0.95 -11.70 12.07
C ALA A 229 1.93 -11.14 13.11
N VAL A 230 1.77 -11.57 14.35
CA VAL A 230 2.71 -11.21 15.42
C VAL A 230 4.04 -11.77 14.96
N ALA A 231 4.91 -10.91 14.44
CA ALA A 231 6.26 -11.28 14.10
C ALA A 231 6.89 -11.82 15.40
N SER A 232 7.11 -13.12 15.42
CA SER A 232 7.86 -13.78 16.51
C SER A 232 9.26 -13.18 16.47
N THR A 233 9.50 -12.18 17.32
CA THR A 233 10.84 -11.66 17.59
C THR A 233 11.71 -12.81 18.03
N PRO A 234 12.81 -13.13 17.36
CA PRO A 234 13.74 -14.14 17.86
C PRO A 234 14.31 -13.65 19.20
N ARG A 235 14.02 -14.39 20.26
CA ARG A 235 14.58 -14.16 21.59
C ARG A 235 16.10 -14.30 21.47
N LYS A 236 16.82 -13.17 21.51
CA LYS A 236 18.28 -13.18 21.65
C LYS A 236 18.62 -13.91 22.95
N LYS A 237 19.43 -14.95 22.84
CA LYS A 237 20.14 -15.57 23.98
C LYS A 237 21.25 -14.66 24.44
#